data_fba48f7d79129345ef4e7936a92cf33d
#
_entry.id   fba48f7d79129345ef4e7936a92cf33d
#
_cell.length_a   1.000
_cell.length_b   1.000
_cell.length_c   1.000
_cell.angle_alpha   90.00
_cell.angle_beta   90.00
_cell.angle_gamma   90.00
#
_symmetry.space_group_name_H-M   'P 1'
#
loop_
_entity.id
_entity.type
_entity.pdbx_description
1 polymer ?
#
loop_
_entity_poly.entity_id
_entity_poly.type
_entity_poly.pdbx_seq_one_letter_code
_entity_poly.pdbx_strand_id
1 'polypeptide(L)'
;MIQITLGVEGMKCVKCEAHMDETVRKLFPVEKVTSSHEKKETVILIEEDIADEKLQEAVTSAGYTLTGIAREPYVKKGLFGLFKK
;
A
#
# COMPACT_ATOMS: atom_id res chain seq x y z
N MET A 1 11.08 9.05 -0.80
CA MET A 1 9.81 8.35 -0.97
C MET A 1 9.91 6.93 -0.43
N ILE A 2 8.83 6.45 0.12
CA ILE A 2 8.79 5.14 0.77
C ILE A 2 7.76 4.27 0.09
N GLN A 3 8.06 3.00 -0.06
CA GLN A 3 7.09 2.02 -0.55
C GLN A 3 6.65 1.17 0.63
N ILE A 4 5.36 1.21 0.93
CA ILE A 4 4.79 0.44 2.02
C ILE A 4 3.94 -0.66 1.43
N THR A 5 4.22 -1.89 1.80
CA THR A 5 3.46 -3.05 1.34
C THR A 5 2.67 -3.59 2.52
N LEU A 6 1.35 -3.62 2.37
CA LEU A 6 0.47 -4.12 3.41
C LEU A 6 -0.08 -5.47 3.02
N GLY A 7 -0.04 -6.43 3.94
CA GLY A 7 -0.73 -7.69 3.74
C GLY A 7 -2.18 -7.47 4.14
N VAL A 8 -3.11 -7.73 3.23
CA VAL A 8 -4.53 -7.47 3.46
C VAL A 8 -5.36 -8.68 3.13
N GLU A 9 -6.12 -9.16 4.12
CA GLU A 9 -7.03 -10.28 3.93
C GLU A 9 -8.44 -9.77 3.78
N GLY A 10 -9.21 -10.43 2.93
CA GLY A 10 -10.61 -10.06 2.76
C GLY A 10 -10.94 -9.48 1.40
N MET A 11 -9.94 -9.06 0.65
CA MET A 11 -10.18 -8.60 -0.71
C MET A 11 -10.44 -9.83 -1.58
N LYS A 12 -11.52 -9.81 -2.34
CA LYS A 12 -11.91 -10.98 -3.12
C LYS A 12 -12.04 -10.71 -4.61
N CYS A 13 -12.05 -9.45 -5.01
CA CYS A 13 -12.23 -9.12 -6.42
C CYS A 13 -11.71 -7.72 -6.69
N VAL A 14 -11.80 -7.32 -7.96
CA VAL A 14 -11.31 -6.02 -8.40
C VAL A 14 -12.01 -4.87 -7.69
N LYS A 15 -13.28 -5.04 -7.38
CA LYS A 15 -14.01 -3.99 -6.68
C LYS A 15 -13.45 -3.75 -5.28
N CYS A 16 -13.02 -4.81 -4.63
CA CYS A 16 -12.41 -4.69 -3.31
C CYS A 16 -11.09 -3.95 -3.40
N GLU A 17 -10.32 -4.21 -4.47
CA GLU A 17 -9.07 -3.51 -4.69
C GLU A 17 -9.33 -2.01 -4.83
N ALA A 18 -10.32 -1.64 -5.63
CA ALA A 18 -10.64 -0.24 -5.83
C ALA A 18 -11.09 0.41 -4.53
N HIS A 19 -11.86 -0.30 -3.74
CA HIS A 19 -12.35 0.21 -2.47
C HIS A 19 -11.18 0.47 -1.51
N MET A 20 -10.23 -0.45 -1.45
CA MET A 20 -9.06 -0.29 -0.60
C MET A 20 -8.22 0.89 -1.06
N ASP A 21 -8.00 1.02 -2.37
CA ASP A 21 -7.23 2.13 -2.93
C ASP A 21 -7.89 3.46 -2.57
N GLU A 22 -9.20 3.52 -2.71
CA GLU A 22 -9.92 4.75 -2.43
C GLU A 22 -9.84 5.12 -0.96
N THR A 23 -9.96 4.13 -0.09
CA THR A 23 -9.87 4.36 1.35
C THR A 23 -8.51 4.94 1.72
N VAL A 24 -7.45 4.37 1.16
CA VAL A 24 -6.10 4.84 1.44
C VAL A 24 -5.91 6.27 0.93
N ARG A 25 -6.41 6.57 -0.26
CA ARG A 25 -6.26 7.91 -0.82
C ARG A 25 -7.00 8.96 -0.01
N LYS A 26 -8.11 8.58 0.59
CA LYS A 26 -8.87 9.52 1.41
C LYS A 26 -8.17 9.84 2.71
N LEU A 27 -7.47 8.87 3.27
CA LEU A 27 -6.87 9.01 4.58
C LEU A 27 -5.43 9.54 4.55
N PHE A 28 -4.72 9.30 3.47
CA PHE A 28 -3.30 9.67 3.40
C PHE A 28 -2.97 10.33 2.06
N PRO A 29 -2.01 11.26 2.07
CA PRO A 29 -1.57 11.92 0.83
C PRO A 29 -0.58 11.04 0.07
N VAL A 30 -1.07 9.96 -0.50
CA VAL A 30 -0.22 9.01 -1.20
C VAL A 30 0.03 9.42 -2.64
N GLU A 31 1.21 9.08 -3.14
CA GLU A 31 1.55 9.32 -4.53
C GLU A 31 0.89 8.27 -5.41
N LYS A 32 0.88 7.05 -4.93
CA LYS A 32 0.31 5.96 -5.68
C LYS A 32 -0.11 4.85 -4.73
N VAL A 33 -1.19 4.17 -5.06
CA VAL A 33 -1.62 3.02 -4.29
C VAL A 33 -2.15 1.98 -5.25
N THR A 34 -1.77 0.73 -5.02
CA THR A 34 -2.18 -0.40 -5.86
C THR A 34 -2.51 -1.56 -4.95
N SER A 35 -3.66 -2.17 -5.16
CA SER A 35 -4.07 -3.33 -4.39
C SER A 35 -4.19 -4.54 -5.29
N SER A 36 -3.90 -5.71 -4.75
CA SER A 36 -4.01 -6.97 -5.48
C SER A 36 -4.71 -7.98 -4.61
N HIS A 37 -5.89 -8.43 -5.05
CA HIS A 37 -6.63 -9.44 -4.30
C HIS A 37 -6.01 -10.82 -4.45
N GLU A 38 -5.29 -11.04 -5.53
CA GLU A 38 -4.60 -12.31 -5.74
C GLU A 38 -3.40 -12.47 -4.83
N LYS A 39 -2.65 -11.40 -4.68
CA LYS A 39 -1.48 -11.42 -3.80
C LYS A 39 -1.83 -11.05 -2.37
N LYS A 40 -3.04 -10.60 -2.15
CA LYS A 40 -3.54 -10.20 -0.83
C LYS A 40 -2.68 -9.11 -0.24
N GLU A 41 -2.37 -8.10 -1.05
CA GLU A 41 -1.54 -7.00 -0.57
C GLU A 41 -1.92 -5.69 -1.22
N THR A 42 -1.53 -4.60 -0.55
CA THR A 42 -1.72 -3.24 -1.03
C THR A 42 -0.38 -2.55 -0.96
N VAL A 43 0.05 -1.97 -2.07
CA VAL A 43 1.34 -1.27 -2.14
C VAL A 43 1.08 0.22 -2.21
N ILE A 44 1.72 0.97 -1.33
CA ILE A 44 1.55 2.42 -1.21
C ILE A 44 2.88 3.10 -1.44
N LEU A 45 2.88 4.13 -2.29
CA LEU A 45 4.02 5.00 -2.46
C LEU A 45 3.70 6.34 -1.83
N ILE A 46 4.48 6.76 -0.86
CA ILE A 46 4.22 7.98 -0.11
C ILE A 46 5.53 8.64 0.28
N GLU A 47 5.50 9.97 0.40
CA GLU A 47 6.71 10.72 0.75
C GLU A 47 7.10 10.51 2.20
N GLU A 48 6.11 10.54 3.09
CA GLU A 48 6.37 10.39 4.51
C GLU A 48 5.79 9.10 5.02
N ASP A 49 6.49 8.50 5.97
CA ASP A 49 6.03 7.25 6.55
C ASP A 49 4.71 7.43 7.30
N ILE A 50 3.99 6.33 7.43
CA ILE A 50 2.72 6.30 8.13
C ILE A 50 2.87 5.35 9.29
N ALA A 51 2.35 5.74 10.47
CA ALA A 51 2.42 4.87 11.64
C ALA A 51 1.63 3.59 11.41
N ASP A 52 2.12 2.49 11.96
CA ASP A 52 1.47 1.19 11.82
C ASP A 52 0.01 1.25 12.26
N GLU A 53 -0.25 1.95 13.36
CA GLU A 53 -1.60 2.05 13.89
C GLU A 53 -2.55 2.69 12.89
N LYS A 54 -2.08 3.70 12.18
CA LYS A 54 -2.91 4.37 11.19
C LYS A 54 -3.16 3.50 9.99
N LEU A 55 -2.17 2.71 9.60
CA LEU A 55 -2.33 1.76 8.51
C LEU A 55 -3.35 0.69 8.88
N GLN A 56 -3.27 0.22 10.11
CA GLN A 56 -4.21 -0.79 10.59
C GLN A 56 -5.63 -0.23 10.62
N GLU A 57 -5.78 1.01 11.07
CA GLU A 57 -7.08 1.66 11.09
C GLU A 57 -7.67 1.76 9.69
N ALA A 58 -6.83 2.10 8.72
CA ALA A 58 -7.28 2.26 7.34
C ALA A 58 -7.80 0.92 6.80
N VAL A 59 -7.05 -0.15 7.02
CA VAL A 59 -7.45 -1.47 6.55
C VAL A 59 -8.73 -1.93 7.24
N THR A 60 -8.81 -1.73 8.54
CA THR A 60 -10.00 -2.11 9.31
C THR A 60 -11.21 -1.29 8.88
N SER A 61 -10.99 -0.02 8.61
CA SER A 61 -12.05 0.88 8.19
C SER A 61 -12.64 0.44 6.84
N ALA A 62 -11.79 -0.11 5.99
CA ALA A 62 -12.23 -0.61 4.69
C ALA A 62 -12.95 -1.96 4.81
N GLY A 63 -12.91 -2.58 5.99
CA GLY A 63 -13.59 -3.84 6.20
C GLY A 63 -12.72 -5.06 5.99
N TYR A 64 -11.40 -4.87 6.00
CA TYR A 64 -10.45 -5.97 5.78
C TYR A 64 -9.57 -6.17 6.99
N THR A 65 -8.68 -7.14 6.91
CA THR A 65 -7.77 -7.47 8.01
C THR A 65 -6.34 -7.26 7.56
N LEU A 66 -5.58 -6.50 8.35
CA LEU A 66 -4.17 -6.27 8.09
C LEU A 66 -3.37 -7.45 8.63
N THR A 67 -2.57 -8.09 7.77
CA THR A 67 -1.79 -9.25 8.17
C THR A 67 -0.31 -8.94 8.32
N GLY A 68 0.17 -7.86 7.73
CA GLY A 68 1.57 -7.50 7.86
C GLY A 68 1.88 -6.18 7.20
N ILE A 69 3.01 -5.61 7.56
CA ILE A 69 3.46 -4.33 7.01
C ILE A 69 4.94 -4.45 6.68
N ALA A 70 5.30 -4.07 5.46
CA ALA A 70 6.69 -4.02 5.05
C ALA A 70 6.96 -2.65 4.47
N ARG A 71 8.10 -2.09 4.80
CA ARG A 71 8.51 -0.78 4.32
C ARG A 71 9.87 -0.87 3.68
N GLU A 72 10.04 -0.14 2.58
CA GLU A 72 11.36 -0.06 1.95
C GLU A 72 11.47 1.25 1.19
N PRO A 73 12.70 1.73 1.04
CA PRO A 73 12.90 2.97 0.29
C PRO A 73 12.55 2.74 -1.18
N TYR A 74 11.89 3.73 -1.75
CA TYR A 74 11.52 3.65 -3.16
C TYR A 74 12.47 4.50 -3.97
N VAL A 75 13.10 3.89 -4.97
CA VAL A 75 14.05 4.58 -5.83
C VAL A 75 13.46 4.65 -7.24
N LYS A 76 13.54 5.82 -7.84
CA LYS A 76 13.03 5.99 -9.19
C LYS A 76 13.76 5.06 -10.14
N LYS A 77 12.99 4.58 -11.10
CA LYS A 77 13.47 3.58 -12.03
C LYS A 77 14.78 3.95 -12.71
N GLY A 78 14.89 5.20 -13.13
CA GLY A 78 16.10 5.63 -13.80
C GLY A 78 17.36 5.47 -12.97
N LEU A 79 17.25 5.89 -11.72
CA LEU A 79 18.39 5.77 -10.81
C LEU A 79 18.70 4.32 -10.53
N PHE A 80 17.66 3.55 -10.35
CA PHE A 80 17.84 2.14 -10.07
C PHE A 80 18.53 1.44 -11.23
N GLY A 81 18.16 1.83 -12.43
CA GLY A 81 18.76 1.24 -13.62
C GLY A 81 20.25 1.41 -13.68
N LEU A 82 20.75 2.51 -13.15
CA LEU A 82 22.18 2.76 -13.14
C LEU A 82 22.93 1.76 -12.28
N PHE A 83 22.32 1.36 -11.19
CA PHE A 83 22.96 0.43 -10.29
C PHE A 83 22.90 -1.00 -10.75
N LYS A 84 22.00 -1.27 -11.64
CA LYS A 84 21.83 -2.64 -12.11
C LYS A 84 23.02 -3.13 -12.90
N LYS A 85 23.79 -2.27 -13.37
CA LYS A 85 24.85 -2.63 -14.28
C LYS A 85 25.82 -3.56 -13.80
#